data_e77bbbcb58a5a959c048d9ae5f51eb77
#
_entry.id   e77bbbcb58a5a959c048d9ae5f51eb77
#
_cell.length_a   1.000
_cell.length_b   1.000
_cell.length_c   1.000
_cell.angle_alpha   90.00
_cell.angle_beta   90.00
_cell.angle_gamma   90.00
#
_symmetry.space_group_name_H-M   'P 1'
#
loop_
_entity.id
_entity.type
_entity.pdbx_description
1 polymer ?
#
loop_
_entity_poly.entity_id
_entity_poly.type
_entity_poly.pdbx_seq_one_letter_code
_entity_poly.pdbx_strand_id
1 'polypeptide(L)'
;MSDQLTPRQMFCAPVLSALLFGGGSAGISDIYVHIRDIVPLSARDWESNPLERRLARWHTSLARAINDFVRLGVVKEDGHAKWGLTEKGFAVAKEFELVSGDGVLIDRALLRKKLDEFALEFEKMYKIVTRPSAHTPSTGE
;
A
#
# COMPACT_ATOMS: atom_id res chain seq x y z
N MET A 1 -21.79 -0.17 4.42
CA MET A 1 -21.17 0.48 3.81
C MET A 1 -20.33 1.36 4.48
N SER A 2 -19.30 1.57 4.12
CA SER A 2 -18.38 2.29 4.91
C SER A 2 -18.03 3.62 4.30
N ASP A 3 -18.10 4.66 5.11
CA ASP A 3 -17.66 5.98 4.69
C ASP A 3 -16.33 6.30 5.29
N GLN A 4 -15.64 5.30 5.78
CA GLN A 4 -14.35 5.54 6.42
C GLN A 4 -13.23 5.54 5.41
N LEU A 5 -12.17 6.27 5.74
CA LEU A 5 -10.95 6.22 4.94
C LEU A 5 -10.35 4.81 5.03
N THR A 6 -9.86 4.33 3.92
CA THR A 6 -9.17 3.05 3.88
C THR A 6 -7.84 3.20 4.64
N PRO A 7 -7.60 2.36 5.64
CA PRO A 7 -6.34 2.46 6.40
C PRO A 7 -5.14 2.13 5.53
N ARG A 8 -4.01 2.74 5.86
CA ARG A 8 -2.82 2.63 5.02
C ARG A 8 -2.30 1.21 4.87
N GLN A 9 -2.52 0.33 5.86
CA GLN A 9 -2.02 -1.04 5.71
C GLN A 9 -2.75 -1.81 4.61
N MET A 10 -3.93 -1.36 4.20
CA MET A 10 -4.65 -1.96 3.08
C MET A 10 -3.96 -1.72 1.75
N PHE A 11 -3.07 -0.73 1.68
CA PHE A 11 -2.34 -0.43 0.46
C PHE A 11 -1.02 -1.19 0.36
N CYS A 12 -0.60 -1.87 1.43
CA CYS A 12 0.73 -2.49 1.46
C CYS A 12 0.92 -3.55 0.38
N ALA A 13 0.07 -4.58 0.36
CA ALA A 13 0.21 -5.63 -0.66
C ALA A 13 -0.01 -5.08 -2.06
N PRO A 14 -1.02 -4.21 -2.29
CA PRO A 14 -1.17 -3.62 -3.63
C PRO A 14 0.02 -2.80 -4.09
N VAL A 15 0.72 -2.09 -3.20
CA VAL A 15 1.92 -1.35 -3.58
C VAL A 15 3.00 -2.31 -4.06
N LEU A 16 3.25 -3.37 -3.31
CA LEU A 16 4.27 -4.34 -3.71
C LEU A 16 3.90 -5.00 -5.03
N SER A 17 2.62 -5.32 -5.20
CA SER A 17 2.13 -5.90 -6.44
C SER A 17 2.34 -4.95 -7.62
N ALA A 18 2.09 -3.65 -7.42
CA ALA A 18 2.30 -2.65 -8.47
C ALA A 18 3.77 -2.61 -8.90
N LEU A 19 4.68 -2.66 -7.94
CA LEU A 19 6.11 -2.63 -8.26
C LEU A 19 6.54 -3.91 -8.98
N LEU A 20 5.98 -5.04 -8.57
CA LEU A 20 6.27 -6.30 -9.25
C LEU A 20 5.77 -6.29 -10.68
N PHE A 21 4.57 -5.75 -10.93
CA PHE A 21 4.05 -5.62 -12.29
C PHE A 21 4.94 -4.74 -13.15
N GLY A 22 5.60 -3.77 -12.55
CA GLY A 22 6.51 -2.90 -13.27
C GLY A 22 7.90 -3.47 -13.43
N GLY A 23 8.09 -4.73 -13.11
CA GLY A 23 9.40 -5.35 -13.25
C GLY A 23 10.35 -5.01 -12.12
N GLY A 24 9.83 -4.53 -11.00
CA GLY A 24 10.63 -4.16 -9.84
C GLY A 24 10.55 -2.70 -9.49
N SER A 25 9.99 -1.88 -10.37
CA SER A 25 9.80 -0.46 -10.09
C SER A 25 8.61 0.06 -10.88
N ALA A 26 8.05 1.17 -10.42
CA ALA A 26 6.91 1.78 -11.09
C ALA A 26 6.80 3.25 -10.72
N GLY A 27 6.30 4.06 -11.65
CA GLY A 27 6.00 5.44 -11.38
C GLY A 27 4.72 5.58 -10.58
N ILE A 28 4.55 6.72 -9.95
CA ILE A 28 3.39 6.93 -9.08
C ILE A 28 2.07 6.82 -9.84
N SER A 29 2.04 7.23 -11.10
CA SER A 29 0.81 7.13 -11.90
C SER A 29 0.39 5.69 -12.11
N ASP A 30 1.35 4.81 -12.39
CA ASP A 30 1.07 3.39 -12.57
C ASP A 30 0.64 2.75 -11.25
N ILE A 31 1.25 3.19 -10.16
CA ILE A 31 0.86 2.71 -8.84
C ILE A 31 -0.60 3.10 -8.57
N TYR A 32 -0.99 4.33 -8.86
CA TYR A 32 -2.36 4.78 -8.67
C TYR A 32 -3.36 3.90 -9.43
N VAL A 33 -3.07 3.61 -10.70
CA VAL A 33 -3.95 2.79 -11.52
C VAL A 33 -4.12 1.40 -10.90
N HIS A 34 -3.01 0.82 -10.47
CA HIS A 34 -3.03 -0.51 -9.88
C HIS A 34 -3.83 -0.54 -8.57
N ILE A 35 -3.66 0.50 -7.76
CA ILE A 35 -4.39 0.61 -6.50
C ILE A 35 -5.89 0.68 -6.75
N ARG A 36 -6.31 1.51 -7.71
CA ARG A 36 -7.73 1.64 -8.03
C ARG A 36 -8.35 0.33 -8.49
N ASP A 37 -7.55 -0.52 -9.13
CA ASP A 37 -8.04 -1.82 -9.58
C ASP A 37 -8.24 -2.82 -8.45
N ILE A 38 -7.51 -2.66 -7.36
CA ILE A 38 -7.45 -3.69 -6.33
C ILE A 38 -8.15 -3.28 -5.05
N VAL A 39 -7.95 -2.05 -4.59
CA VAL A 39 -8.46 -1.61 -3.30
C VAL A 39 -9.87 -1.06 -3.46
N PRO A 40 -10.85 -1.55 -2.67
CA PRO A 40 -12.21 -1.00 -2.74
C PRO A 40 -12.27 0.34 -2.03
N LEU A 41 -12.00 1.40 -2.78
CA LEU A 41 -11.94 2.75 -2.24
C LEU A 41 -13.34 3.25 -1.89
N SER A 42 -13.48 3.86 -0.73
CA SER A 42 -14.76 4.38 -0.25
C SER A 42 -15.03 5.77 -0.83
N ALA A 43 -16.25 6.24 -0.67
CA ALA A 43 -16.59 7.61 -1.05
C ALA A 43 -15.69 8.61 -0.33
N ARG A 44 -15.37 8.34 0.93
CA ARG A 44 -14.50 9.22 1.69
C ARG A 44 -13.08 9.25 1.15
N ASP A 45 -12.60 8.11 0.66
CA ASP A 45 -11.28 8.05 0.04
C ASP A 45 -11.18 8.98 -1.16
N TRP A 46 -12.29 9.17 -1.88
CA TRP A 46 -12.28 10.00 -3.07
C TRP A 46 -12.50 11.48 -2.81
N GLU A 47 -12.80 11.87 -1.57
CA GLU A 47 -12.93 13.30 -1.24
C GLU A 47 -11.60 14.01 -1.42
N SER A 48 -11.66 15.29 -1.74
CA SER A 48 -10.46 16.10 -1.89
C SER A 48 -9.68 16.15 -0.59
N ASN A 49 -8.37 16.07 -0.72
CA ASN A 49 -7.48 16.26 0.41
C ASN A 49 -7.54 17.73 0.85
N PRO A 50 -7.83 18.03 2.12
CA PRO A 50 -7.94 19.42 2.56
C PRO A 50 -6.66 20.23 2.40
N LEU A 51 -5.51 19.56 2.41
CA LEU A 51 -4.22 20.24 2.28
C LEU A 51 -3.73 20.33 0.85
N GLU A 52 -4.21 19.43 -0.01
CA GLU A 52 -3.81 19.41 -1.41
C GLU A 52 -5.02 19.02 -2.25
N ARG A 53 -5.78 20.00 -2.67
CA ARG A 53 -7.09 19.77 -3.29
C ARG A 53 -7.06 18.99 -4.58
N ARG A 54 -5.92 18.97 -5.26
CA ARG A 54 -5.80 18.19 -6.49
C ARG A 54 -5.73 16.69 -6.24
N LEU A 55 -5.54 16.30 -4.99
CA LEU A 55 -5.40 14.90 -4.63
C LEU A 55 -6.62 14.44 -3.86
N ALA A 56 -6.98 13.19 -4.01
CA ALA A 56 -7.98 12.56 -3.16
C ALA A 56 -7.32 12.12 -1.85
N ARG A 57 -8.12 11.91 -0.84
CA ARG A 57 -7.61 11.52 0.48
C ARG A 57 -6.81 10.22 0.45
N TRP A 58 -7.22 9.27 -0.39
CA TRP A 58 -6.53 7.99 -0.44
C TRP A 58 -5.08 8.12 -0.95
N HIS A 59 -4.79 9.18 -1.71
CA HIS A 59 -3.41 9.42 -2.14
C HIS A 59 -2.49 9.64 -0.93
N THR A 60 -3.00 10.31 0.10
CA THR A 60 -2.21 10.54 1.32
C THR A 60 -1.97 9.23 2.07
N SER A 61 -3.00 8.39 2.17
CA SER A 61 -2.85 7.09 2.83
C SER A 61 -1.87 6.20 2.09
N LEU A 62 -1.95 6.22 0.76
CA LEU A 62 -1.01 5.49 -0.08
C LEU A 62 0.42 5.99 0.14
N ALA A 63 0.61 7.31 0.18
CA ALA A 63 1.94 7.87 0.40
C ALA A 63 2.51 7.42 1.75
N ARG A 64 1.66 7.35 2.77
CA ARG A 64 2.10 6.87 4.08
C ARG A 64 2.54 5.42 4.03
N ALA A 65 1.81 4.57 3.29
CA ALA A 65 2.19 3.17 3.13
C ALA A 65 3.54 3.06 2.43
N ILE A 66 3.76 3.85 1.38
CA ILE A 66 5.04 3.84 0.67
C ILE A 66 6.15 4.32 1.61
N ASN A 67 5.90 5.38 2.38
CA ASN A 67 6.91 5.89 3.31
C ASN A 67 7.25 4.87 4.40
N ASP A 68 6.26 4.13 4.88
CA ASP A 68 6.52 3.04 5.83
C ASP A 68 7.47 2.03 5.22
N PHE A 69 7.25 1.65 3.96
CA PHE A 69 8.11 0.70 3.28
C PHE A 69 9.52 1.25 3.05
N VAL A 70 9.62 2.55 2.77
CA VAL A 70 10.94 3.16 2.62
C VAL A 70 11.70 3.08 3.95
N ARG A 71 11.04 3.41 5.06
CA ARG A 71 11.68 3.33 6.37
C ARG A 71 12.09 1.91 6.73
N LEU A 72 11.32 0.93 6.28
CA LEU A 72 11.62 -0.48 6.56
C LEU A 72 12.64 -1.07 5.60
N GLY A 73 13.06 -0.31 4.60
CA GLY A 73 14.02 -0.81 3.63
C GLY A 73 13.43 -1.74 2.59
N VAL A 74 12.11 -1.76 2.47
CA VAL A 74 11.40 -2.63 1.51
C VAL A 74 11.31 -1.97 0.13
N VAL A 75 11.17 -0.65 0.12
CA VAL A 75 11.02 0.15 -1.10
C VAL A 75 12.02 1.29 -1.05
N LYS A 76 12.46 1.73 -2.22
CA LYS A 76 13.37 2.87 -2.33
C LYS A 76 12.88 3.80 -3.43
N GLU A 77 13.29 5.05 -3.35
CA GLU A 77 13.08 5.96 -4.48
C GLU A 77 13.96 5.52 -5.64
N ASP A 78 13.39 5.54 -6.83
CA ASP A 78 14.09 5.07 -8.01
C ASP A 78 13.90 6.08 -9.14
N GLY A 79 14.14 7.34 -8.83
CA GLY A 79 13.96 8.43 -9.77
C GLY A 79 12.84 9.34 -9.33
N HIS A 80 12.51 10.31 -10.17
CA HIS A 80 11.47 11.28 -9.84
C HIS A 80 10.09 10.61 -9.84
N ALA A 81 9.39 10.69 -8.71
CA ALA A 81 8.06 10.12 -8.55
C ALA A 81 8.00 8.64 -8.97
N LYS A 82 9.07 7.92 -8.70
CA LYS A 82 9.19 6.51 -9.08
C LYS A 82 9.76 5.73 -7.91
N TRP A 83 9.29 4.51 -7.72
CA TRP A 83 9.64 3.68 -6.57
C TRP A 83 10.06 2.31 -7.05
N GLY A 84 10.96 1.69 -6.30
CA GLY A 84 11.45 0.36 -6.64
C GLY A 84 11.53 -0.55 -5.45
N LEU A 85 11.50 -1.85 -5.69
CA LEU A 85 11.71 -2.84 -4.65
C LEU A 85 13.19 -2.98 -4.37
N THR A 86 13.52 -3.05 -3.09
CA THR A 86 14.87 -3.40 -2.68
C THR A 86 14.98 -4.93 -2.66
N GLU A 87 16.17 -5.44 -2.40
CA GLU A 87 16.37 -6.87 -2.21
C GLU A 87 15.44 -7.38 -1.10
N LYS A 88 15.36 -6.64 -0.01
CA LYS A 88 14.44 -6.97 1.08
C LYS A 88 12.99 -6.95 0.60
N GLY A 89 12.66 -6.00 -0.26
CA GLY A 89 11.30 -5.91 -0.83
C GLY A 89 10.93 -7.15 -1.62
N PHE A 90 11.84 -7.65 -2.44
CA PHE A 90 11.59 -8.89 -3.17
C PHE A 90 11.41 -10.08 -2.21
N ALA A 91 12.21 -10.14 -1.15
CA ALA A 91 12.08 -11.19 -0.16
C ALA A 91 10.72 -11.15 0.53
N VAL A 92 10.26 -9.95 0.88
CA VAL A 92 8.96 -9.76 1.50
C VAL A 92 7.85 -10.19 0.55
N ALA A 93 7.96 -9.81 -0.73
CA ALA A 93 6.95 -10.18 -1.71
C ALA A 93 6.84 -11.71 -1.84
N LYS A 94 7.96 -12.41 -1.80
CA LYS A 94 7.95 -13.88 -1.84
C LYS A 94 7.37 -14.47 -0.57
N GLU A 95 7.72 -13.91 0.55
CA GLU A 95 7.22 -14.37 1.84
C GLU A 95 5.70 -14.30 1.90
N PHE A 96 5.12 -13.25 1.33
CA PHE A 96 3.68 -13.04 1.30
C PHE A 96 3.02 -13.70 0.10
N GLU A 97 3.80 -14.39 -0.72
CA GLU A 97 3.31 -15.10 -1.90
C GLU A 97 2.68 -14.17 -2.93
N LEU A 98 3.17 -12.93 -2.98
CA LEU A 98 2.76 -12.00 -4.03
C LEU A 98 3.44 -12.35 -5.35
N VAL A 99 4.52 -13.11 -5.27
CA VAL A 99 5.23 -13.65 -6.43
C VAL A 99 5.71 -15.03 -6.06
N SER A 100 5.53 -15.98 -6.98
CA SER A 100 5.97 -17.35 -6.73
C SER A 100 7.46 -17.49 -7.00
N GLY A 101 8.02 -18.63 -6.63
CA GLY A 101 9.44 -18.91 -6.84
C GLY A 101 9.85 -18.88 -8.30
N ASP A 102 8.92 -19.17 -9.22
CA ASP A 102 9.21 -19.13 -10.66
C ASP A 102 8.79 -17.80 -11.28
N GLY A 103 8.52 -16.79 -10.47
CA GLY A 103 8.30 -15.44 -10.97
C GLY A 103 6.88 -15.10 -11.38
N VAL A 104 5.93 -15.99 -11.10
CA VAL A 104 4.53 -15.73 -11.43
C VAL A 104 3.91 -14.80 -10.39
N LEU A 105 3.33 -13.69 -10.84
CA LEU A 105 2.72 -12.72 -9.95
C LEU A 105 1.35 -13.19 -9.49
N ILE A 106 0.96 -12.78 -8.28
CA ILE A 106 -0.34 -13.10 -7.75
C ILE A 106 -1.43 -12.50 -8.67
N ASP A 107 -2.47 -13.29 -8.90
CA ASP A 107 -3.62 -12.82 -9.66
C ASP A 107 -4.32 -11.68 -8.91
N ARG A 108 -4.72 -10.64 -9.64
CA ARG A 108 -5.35 -9.46 -9.00
C ARG A 108 -6.66 -9.80 -8.30
N ALA A 109 -7.44 -10.73 -8.86
CA ALA A 109 -8.69 -11.13 -8.23
C ALA A 109 -8.42 -11.81 -6.89
N LEU A 110 -7.39 -12.63 -6.83
CA LEU A 110 -6.99 -13.29 -5.60
C LEU A 110 -6.46 -12.28 -4.60
N LEU A 111 -5.67 -11.32 -5.07
CA LEU A 111 -5.14 -10.27 -4.20
C LEU A 111 -6.29 -9.47 -3.57
N ARG A 112 -7.29 -9.09 -4.37
CA ARG A 112 -8.47 -8.40 -3.83
C ARG A 112 -9.17 -9.21 -2.78
N LYS A 113 -9.30 -10.51 -3.01
CA LYS A 113 -10.01 -11.41 -2.11
C LYS A 113 -9.30 -11.53 -0.78
N LYS A 114 -7.97 -11.50 -0.79
CA LYS A 114 -7.16 -11.70 0.41
C LYS A 114 -6.66 -10.39 1.01
N LEU A 115 -7.18 -9.27 0.55
CA LEU A 115 -6.64 -7.96 0.91
C LEU A 115 -6.65 -7.71 2.42
N ASP A 116 -7.74 -8.07 3.10
CA ASP A 116 -7.83 -7.89 4.55
C ASP A 116 -6.80 -8.74 5.29
N GLU A 117 -6.59 -9.96 4.81
CA GLU A 117 -5.58 -10.84 5.41
C GLU A 117 -4.19 -10.25 5.26
N PHE A 118 -3.86 -9.79 4.07
CA PHE A 118 -2.56 -9.17 3.84
C PHE A 118 -2.37 -7.93 4.71
N ALA A 119 -3.41 -7.10 4.81
CA ALA A 119 -3.33 -5.90 5.61
C ALA A 119 -3.00 -6.23 7.06
N LEU A 120 -3.67 -7.22 7.61
CA LEU A 120 -3.44 -7.64 8.98
C LEU A 120 -2.02 -8.19 9.17
N GLU A 121 -1.56 -9.00 8.22
CA GLU A 121 -0.21 -9.57 8.29
C GLU A 121 0.86 -8.48 8.25
N PHE A 122 0.71 -7.52 7.35
CA PHE A 122 1.67 -6.42 7.26
C PHE A 122 1.66 -5.59 8.52
N GLU A 123 0.49 -5.34 9.08
CA GLU A 123 0.40 -4.59 10.33
C GLU A 123 1.14 -5.31 11.45
N LYS A 124 0.92 -6.61 11.57
CA LYS A 124 1.54 -7.39 12.64
C LYS A 124 3.05 -7.50 12.47
N MET A 125 3.50 -7.80 11.27
CA MET A 125 4.92 -8.06 11.04
C MET A 125 5.76 -6.80 11.04
N TYR A 126 5.21 -5.70 10.55
CA TYR A 126 6.00 -4.48 10.37
C TYR A 126 5.53 -3.34 11.24
N LYS A 127 4.54 -3.58 12.09
CA LYS A 127 4.01 -2.58 13.03
C LYS A 127 3.53 -1.32 12.30
N ILE A 128 2.90 -1.52 11.17
CA ILE A 128 2.32 -0.44 10.40
C ILE A 128 0.97 -0.10 11.04
N VAL A 129 0.93 1.03 11.71
CA VAL A 129 -0.22 1.41 12.53
C VAL A 129 -1.34 1.97 11.68
N THR A 130 -2.54 1.50 11.92
CA THR A 130 -3.66 2.07 11.23
C THR A 130 -4.28 3.15 11.97
N ARG A 131 -4.18 3.60 12.90
CA ARG A 131 -4.91 4.35 13.59
C ARG A 131 -5.32 5.44 13.65
N PRO A 132 -6.01 5.66 13.66
CA PRO A 132 -6.60 6.82 13.58
C PRO A 132 -6.58 7.56 14.77
N SER A 133 -6.66 7.83 14.87
CA SER A 133 -6.82 8.36 15.59
C SER A 133 -7.35 8.61 16.59
N ALA A 134 -7.53 8.82 16.81
CA ALA A 134 -8.10 9.10 17.71
C ALA A 134 -7.90 8.87 18.85
N HIS A 135 -7.70 8.58 18.95
CA HIS A 135 -7.74 8.33 19.86
C HIS A 135 -7.12 8.52 20.57
N THR A 136 -6.84 8.44 20.58
CA THR A 136 -6.32 8.55 21.22
C THR A 136 -5.70 8.59 21.85
N PRO A 137 -5.62 8.66 22.18
CA PRO A 137 -4.98 8.70 22.80
C PRO A 137 -4.33 8.54 23.38
N SER A 138 -4.34 8.43 23.51
CA SER A 138 -3.91 8.31 24.05
C SER A 138 -3.29 8.07 24.38
N THR A 139 -3.31 7.84 24.51
CA THR A 139 -2.77 7.65 24.74
C THR A 139 -2.07 7.71 24.72
N GLY A 140 -2.05 7.61 24.70
CA GLY A 140 -1.44 7.73 24.56
C GLY A 140 -1.08 7.67 24.48
N GLU A 141 -1.23 7.43 24.58
CA GLU A 141 -1.08 7.44 24.41
C GLU A 141 -0.81 7.55 24.39
#